data_002392a2eb17b4728e148147fc9c9e15
#
_entry.id   002392a2eb17b4728e148147fc9c9e15
#
_cell.length_a   1.000
_cell.length_b   1.000
_cell.length_c   1.000
_cell.angle_alpha   90.00
_cell.angle_beta   90.00
_cell.angle_gamma   90.00
#
_symmetry.space_group_name_H-M   'P 1'
#
loop_
_entity.id
_entity.type
_entity.pdbx_description
1 polymer ?
#
loop_
_entity_poly.entity_id
_entity_poly.type
_entity_poly.pdbx_seq_one_letter_code
_entity_poly.pdbx_strand_id
1 'polypeptide(L)'
;MRKVLSVLIILVCVISLYGFRSMPQTSASEVIILNRSDQPTLKITDGDTIHLRIKLSQASPKEELITFTLGEQGSVVGTCIIAAEKDTCQTESFLSLGWYWDADGTAQKSRVVNAHDSANSPLGQSDALQVLPRPVVLVHGFISTWDTWKPYLGPDGFLSPLGLRGFAVGDGQVGGVMDTGSLTKPTGRTNSIAQNAEIEGQYIDGVKKATGAEMVDLVGHSMGGMISRYYIERVMKERDVAQLIMLGSPMGGSDCSVLPATLGFYLPASIEIRQSYMQGVFNNQIIHRHGVEFYDLGGTPILEPFKSPCTDVPNDTVVSFGSINAIELNSEQIEVIHSELTYSDFAFEKFVQPLLQKSAGTFNISADPKPTAARSESLQFTRVYKGKVEKGGSTELTINIDPNVTVASFALFDPTRSVTVSVVGASGKEIPLDTDKNGFVQVDDPSSMIYLGYGFANPKAGLWRVTVHASDSTPAEGADFAVSVYFVGGAVLRAQSSTLIPKLGEEVQLSAEVSMSGQSLEIKQAQAVIRDPDGNVEVLDFPAGKSISTAWKPKTPGAHGVDIIVTSAATDGAPVERTAFLSVEVQPNPSQFQVTGNLALVIGLAVLVLGLILFAFVRTLRKVALLKR
;
A
#
# COMPACT_ATOMS: atom_id res chain seq x y z
N MET A 1 88.12 35.81 17.79
CA MET A 1 86.94 35.18 17.08
C MET A 1 86.81 33.66 17.25
N ARG A 2 87.87 32.85 17.35
CA ARG A 2 87.77 31.36 17.51
C ARG A 2 87.24 30.88 18.91
N LYS A 3 87.42 31.58 20.01
CA LYS A 3 86.93 31.19 21.33
C LYS A 3 85.42 31.52 21.52
N VAL A 4 84.83 32.45 20.83
CA VAL A 4 83.38 32.80 20.87
C VAL A 4 82.56 31.78 20.08
N LEU A 5 83.12 31.25 18.98
CA LEU A 5 82.48 30.26 18.14
C LEU A 5 82.34 28.88 18.82
N SER A 6 83.31 28.49 19.64
CA SER A 6 83.26 27.20 20.41
C SER A 6 82.22 27.22 21.54
N VAL A 7 81.99 28.32 22.19
CA VAL A 7 80.97 28.46 23.25
C VAL A 7 79.54 28.45 22.62
N LEU A 8 79.39 29.07 21.46
CA LEU A 8 78.10 29.06 20.78
C LEU A 8 77.67 27.68 20.25
N ILE A 9 78.62 26.87 19.77
CA ILE A 9 78.36 25.49 19.31
C ILE A 9 78.03 24.57 20.48
N ILE A 10 78.68 24.69 21.65
CA ILE A 10 78.32 23.92 22.80
C ILE A 10 76.95 24.33 23.39
N LEU A 11 76.59 25.59 23.38
CA LEU A 11 75.29 26.08 23.82
C LEU A 11 74.15 25.58 22.92
N VAL A 12 74.37 25.53 21.59
CA VAL A 12 73.36 24.99 20.62
C VAL A 12 73.26 23.47 20.76
N CYS A 13 74.32 22.70 21.03
CA CYS A 13 74.25 21.26 21.27
C CYS A 13 73.57 20.92 22.61
N VAL A 14 73.72 21.74 23.64
CA VAL A 14 73.08 21.53 24.95
C VAL A 14 71.58 21.85 24.89
N ILE A 15 71.17 22.85 24.13
CA ILE A 15 69.75 23.18 23.88
C ILE A 15 69.11 22.09 23.04
N SER A 16 69.80 21.47 22.10
CA SER A 16 69.31 20.35 21.27
C SER A 16 69.16 19.03 22.06
N LEU A 17 69.81 18.85 23.22
CA LEU A 17 69.71 17.67 24.05
C LEU A 17 68.65 17.76 25.15
N TYR A 18 68.09 18.95 25.42
CA TYR A 18 67.03 19.15 26.41
C TYR A 18 65.65 19.44 25.79
N GLY A 19 65.53 19.46 24.45
CA GLY A 19 64.37 20.00 23.73
C GLY A 19 63.36 19.02 23.13
N PHE A 20 63.51 17.73 23.27
CA PHE A 20 62.45 16.78 22.83
C PHE A 20 62.19 15.72 23.91
N ARG A 21 61.66 16.17 25.04
CA ARG A 21 60.71 15.31 25.72
C ARG A 21 59.47 15.31 24.81
N SER A 22 59.24 14.23 24.09
CA SER A 22 57.93 13.92 23.53
C SER A 22 56.91 14.12 24.65
N MET A 23 56.13 15.16 24.59
CA MET A 23 54.92 15.21 25.42
C MET A 23 54.24 13.87 25.21
N PRO A 24 53.80 13.17 26.26
CA PRO A 24 53.00 12.00 26.08
C PRO A 24 51.80 12.47 25.24
N GLN A 25 51.65 11.89 24.05
CA GLN A 25 50.48 12.08 23.24
C GLN A 25 49.37 11.46 24.08
N THR A 26 48.61 12.33 24.80
CA THR A 26 47.42 11.90 25.49
C THR A 26 46.56 11.32 24.40
N SER A 27 46.42 10.00 24.37
CA SER A 27 45.51 9.35 23.42
C SER A 27 44.13 9.96 23.66
N ALA A 28 43.59 10.67 22.65
CA ALA A 28 42.23 11.18 22.73
C ALA A 28 41.26 10.00 22.92
N SER A 29 40.18 10.24 23.64
CA SER A 29 39.12 9.23 23.74
C SER A 29 38.56 8.96 22.32
N GLU A 30 38.32 7.70 22.03
CA GLU A 30 37.90 7.23 20.71
C GLU A 30 36.41 6.90 20.70
N VAL A 31 35.66 7.42 19.76
CA VAL A 31 34.25 7.05 19.47
C VAL A 31 34.25 6.13 18.26
N ILE A 32 33.70 4.94 18.42
CA ILE A 32 33.66 3.89 17.40
C ILE A 32 32.19 3.61 17.04
N ILE A 33 31.88 3.64 15.77
CA ILE A 33 30.57 3.25 15.24
C ILE A 33 30.65 1.78 14.84
N LEU A 34 29.73 0.97 15.35
CA LEU A 34 29.66 -0.46 15.10
C LEU A 34 28.39 -0.77 14.31
N ASN A 35 28.50 -1.68 13.37
CA ASN A 35 27.35 -2.21 12.62
C ASN A 35 26.56 -3.24 13.46
N ARG A 36 25.48 -3.77 12.91
CA ARG A 36 24.62 -4.81 13.52
C ARG A 36 25.38 -6.05 14.06
N SER A 37 26.54 -6.35 13.48
CA SER A 37 27.39 -7.49 13.88
C SER A 37 28.50 -7.10 14.84
N ASP A 38 28.40 -5.95 15.53
CA ASP A 38 29.42 -5.40 16.43
C ASP A 38 30.82 -5.18 15.80
N GLN A 39 30.86 -5.01 14.47
CA GLN A 39 32.10 -4.71 13.77
C GLN A 39 32.22 -3.19 13.50
N PRO A 40 33.40 -2.58 13.69
CA PRO A 40 33.63 -1.19 13.34
C PRO A 40 33.32 -0.92 11.89
N THR A 41 32.60 0.19 11.63
CA THR A 41 32.24 0.63 10.29
C THR A 41 32.43 2.13 10.12
N LEU A 42 32.86 2.54 8.92
CA LEU A 42 32.94 3.93 8.47
C LEU A 42 31.91 4.22 7.37
N LYS A 43 30.99 3.29 7.13
CA LYS A 43 29.97 3.43 6.11
C LYS A 43 28.68 2.74 6.56
N ILE A 44 27.56 3.46 6.45
CA ILE A 44 26.22 2.94 6.70
C ILE A 44 25.27 3.43 5.60
N THR A 45 24.11 2.78 5.50
CA THR A 45 22.93 3.36 4.87
C THR A 45 22.03 3.93 5.97
N ASP A 46 21.42 5.07 5.72
CA ASP A 46 20.44 5.67 6.63
C ASP A 46 19.36 4.64 7.01
N GLY A 47 19.16 4.43 8.29
CA GLY A 47 18.29 3.39 8.83
C GLY A 47 18.98 2.07 9.18
N ASP A 48 20.27 1.88 8.88
CA ASP A 48 20.99 0.69 9.34
C ASP A 48 21.04 0.61 10.87
N THR A 49 21.05 -0.60 11.39
CA THR A 49 21.21 -0.87 12.82
C THR A 49 22.66 -0.67 13.25
N ILE A 50 22.87 0.19 14.24
CA ILE A 50 24.21 0.51 14.74
C ILE A 50 24.27 0.51 16.27
N HIS A 51 25.49 0.49 16.79
CA HIS A 51 25.86 0.78 18.17
C HIS A 51 26.93 1.88 18.19
N LEU A 52 26.97 2.66 19.25
CA LEU A 52 28.03 3.62 19.50
C LEU A 52 28.84 3.17 20.71
N ARG A 53 30.16 3.09 20.59
CA ARG A 53 31.07 2.75 21.66
C ARG A 53 32.05 3.88 21.88
N ILE A 54 32.28 4.25 23.13
CA ILE A 54 33.41 5.11 23.50
C ILE A 54 34.48 4.30 24.24
N LYS A 55 35.74 4.63 23.95
CA LYS A 55 36.89 4.20 24.72
C LYS A 55 37.62 5.44 25.23
N LEU A 56 37.58 5.67 26.53
CA LEU A 56 38.31 6.77 27.18
C LEU A 56 39.81 6.51 27.15
N SER A 57 40.57 7.58 27.19
CA SER A 57 42.05 7.52 27.34
C SER A 57 42.49 6.97 28.69
N GLN A 58 41.64 7.06 29.72
CA GLN A 58 41.87 6.55 31.08
C GLN A 58 40.55 6.07 31.66
N ALA A 59 40.61 5.08 32.60
CA ALA A 59 39.44 4.60 33.30
C ALA A 59 38.75 5.73 34.10
N SER A 60 37.42 5.78 34.08
CA SER A 60 36.66 6.76 34.86
C SER A 60 36.71 6.41 36.34
N PRO A 61 37.07 7.35 37.25
CA PRO A 61 37.15 7.07 38.70
C PRO A 61 35.74 6.85 39.32
N LYS A 62 34.67 7.17 38.63
CA LYS A 62 33.26 7.04 39.06
C LYS A 62 32.39 6.61 37.92
N GLU A 63 31.16 6.21 38.23
CA GLU A 63 30.14 5.98 37.23
C GLU A 63 29.84 7.28 36.47
N GLU A 64 29.76 7.20 35.12
CA GLU A 64 29.60 8.38 34.27
C GLU A 64 28.66 8.11 33.10
N LEU A 65 27.67 8.97 32.94
CA LEU A 65 26.76 8.98 31.80
C LEU A 65 27.44 9.65 30.61
N ILE A 66 27.48 8.92 29.48
CA ILE A 66 27.99 9.41 28.21
C ILE A 66 26.81 9.65 27.29
N THR A 67 26.78 10.82 26.64
CA THR A 67 25.80 11.22 25.67
C THR A 67 26.46 11.36 24.29
N PHE A 68 25.88 10.72 23.27
CA PHE A 68 26.33 10.84 21.89
C PHE A 68 25.44 11.78 21.12
N THR A 69 26.06 12.69 20.32
CA THR A 69 25.35 13.63 19.44
C THR A 69 25.83 13.51 18.01
N LEU A 70 24.92 13.77 17.06
CA LEU A 70 25.23 13.80 15.63
C LEU A 70 25.69 15.22 15.25
N GLY A 71 27.01 15.41 15.09
CA GLY A 71 27.63 16.73 14.94
C GLY A 71 27.78 17.50 16.28
N GLU A 72 28.41 18.67 16.27
CA GLU A 72 28.79 19.41 17.50
C GLU A 72 27.58 19.93 18.31
N GLN A 73 26.49 20.30 17.65
CA GLN A 73 25.26 20.81 18.27
C GLN A 73 24.02 20.00 17.84
N GLY A 74 24.24 18.76 17.41
CA GLY A 74 23.20 17.92 16.84
C GLY A 74 22.31 17.24 17.88
N SER A 75 21.32 16.51 17.36
CA SER A 75 20.41 15.72 18.18
C SER A 75 21.16 14.62 18.95
N VAL A 76 20.73 14.34 20.18
CA VAL A 76 21.18 13.19 20.94
C VAL A 76 20.73 11.91 20.22
N VAL A 77 21.69 11.05 19.91
CA VAL A 77 21.46 9.79 19.17
C VAL A 77 21.65 8.54 20.00
N GLY A 78 22.17 8.67 21.22
CA GLY A 78 22.31 7.55 22.15
C GLY A 78 23.00 7.92 23.44
N THR A 79 22.92 7.06 24.43
CA THR A 79 23.60 7.19 25.71
C THR A 79 24.13 5.84 26.16
N CYS A 80 25.21 5.84 26.95
CA CYS A 80 25.65 4.67 27.70
C CYS A 80 26.27 5.09 29.03
N ILE A 81 26.48 4.15 29.96
CA ILE A 81 27.05 4.41 31.27
C ILE A 81 28.40 3.68 31.37
N ILE A 82 29.48 4.43 31.65
CA ILE A 82 30.76 3.87 32.00
C ILE A 82 30.73 3.58 33.51
N ALA A 83 30.91 2.33 33.89
CA ALA A 83 31.05 1.97 35.31
C ALA A 83 32.37 2.49 35.90
N ALA A 84 32.40 2.70 37.21
CA ALA A 84 33.63 3.08 37.91
C ALA A 84 34.79 2.09 37.62
N GLU A 85 36.01 2.60 37.46
CA GLU A 85 37.21 1.85 37.12
C GLU A 85 37.19 1.21 35.71
N LYS A 86 36.24 1.61 34.84
CA LYS A 86 36.17 1.19 33.43
C LYS A 86 36.47 2.35 32.50
N ASP A 87 36.88 2.04 31.28
CA ASP A 87 37.24 3.00 30.24
C ASP A 87 36.33 2.92 29.02
N THR A 88 35.35 2.01 29.00
CA THR A 88 34.48 1.80 27.83
C THR A 88 33.02 1.65 28.21
N CYS A 89 32.14 2.15 27.36
CA CYS A 89 30.71 1.75 27.29
C CYS A 89 30.21 1.73 25.87
N GLN A 90 29.09 1.05 25.67
CA GLN A 90 28.42 0.90 24.38
C GLN A 90 26.91 1.13 24.55
N THR A 91 26.28 1.78 23.57
CA THR A 91 24.83 1.94 23.55
C THR A 91 24.13 0.60 23.26
N GLU A 92 22.86 0.48 23.60
CA GLU A 92 21.99 -0.51 22.98
C GLU A 92 21.96 -0.28 21.46
N SER A 93 21.52 -1.29 20.71
CA SER A 93 21.34 -1.17 19.26
C SER A 93 20.20 -0.21 18.92
N PHE A 94 20.38 0.61 17.92
CA PHE A 94 19.33 1.51 17.42
C PHE A 94 19.46 1.73 15.91
N LEU A 95 18.38 2.23 15.30
CA LEU A 95 18.32 2.55 13.87
C LEU A 95 18.86 3.96 13.60
N SER A 96 19.77 4.11 12.65
CA SER A 96 20.33 5.39 12.22
C SER A 96 19.38 6.21 11.32
N LEU A 97 18.06 6.23 11.67
CA LEU A 97 17.02 6.90 10.88
C LEU A 97 17.24 8.41 10.80
N GLY A 98 17.20 8.93 9.58
CA GLY A 98 17.34 10.36 9.28
C GLY A 98 18.77 10.87 9.32
N TRP A 99 19.79 10.00 9.34
CA TRP A 99 21.19 10.44 9.37
C TRP A 99 21.70 10.98 8.03
N TYR A 100 21.01 10.70 6.93
CA TYR A 100 21.37 11.22 5.61
C TYR A 100 20.93 12.68 5.40
N TRP A 101 19.89 13.16 6.09
CA TRP A 101 19.31 14.50 5.87
C TRP A 101 19.50 15.40 7.09
N ASP A 102 19.72 16.69 6.85
CA ASP A 102 19.54 17.73 7.86
C ASP A 102 18.09 18.23 7.90
N ALA A 103 17.75 19.01 8.92
CA ALA A 103 16.40 19.52 9.11
C ALA A 103 15.93 20.47 8.00
N ASP A 104 16.84 21.02 7.21
CA ASP A 104 16.55 21.86 6.05
C ASP A 104 16.46 21.06 4.72
N GLY A 105 16.53 19.73 4.78
CA GLY A 105 16.52 18.85 3.61
C GLY A 105 17.86 18.75 2.87
N THR A 106 18.94 19.27 3.44
CA THR A 106 20.28 19.13 2.85
C THR A 106 20.85 17.74 3.08
N ALA A 107 21.35 17.10 2.02
CA ALA A 107 21.96 15.78 2.09
C ALA A 107 23.34 15.81 2.77
N GLN A 108 23.53 15.02 3.81
CA GLN A 108 24.76 14.88 4.56
C GLN A 108 25.42 13.51 4.29
N LYS A 109 26.30 13.47 3.32
CA LYS A 109 27.01 12.25 2.89
C LYS A 109 28.11 11.83 3.87
N SER A 110 28.45 12.69 4.83
CA SER A 110 29.46 12.43 5.86
C SER A 110 29.00 12.97 7.20
N ARG A 111 29.08 12.16 8.23
CA ARG A 111 28.71 12.50 9.61
C ARG A 111 29.84 12.22 10.58
N VAL A 112 29.84 12.95 11.69
CA VAL A 112 30.70 12.71 12.84
C VAL A 112 29.82 12.57 14.07
N VAL A 113 30.09 11.58 14.91
CA VAL A 113 29.43 11.39 16.20
C VAL A 113 30.34 11.91 17.29
N ASN A 114 29.86 12.84 18.12
CA ASN A 114 30.57 13.36 19.26
C ASN A 114 30.07 12.70 20.54
N ALA A 115 30.97 12.51 21.52
CA ALA A 115 30.63 12.03 22.83
C ALA A 115 30.89 13.12 23.88
N HIS A 116 29.99 13.27 24.84
CA HIS A 116 30.02 14.24 25.91
C HIS A 116 29.80 13.57 27.26
N ASP A 117 30.40 14.15 28.31
CA ASP A 117 30.14 13.75 29.69
C ASP A 117 28.82 14.30 30.23
N SER A 118 28.50 13.99 31.48
CA SER A 118 27.29 14.49 32.16
C SER A 118 27.24 16.00 32.35
N ALA A 119 28.40 16.70 32.25
CA ALA A 119 28.51 18.16 32.28
C ALA A 119 28.50 18.78 30.87
N ASN A 120 28.22 17.98 29.83
CA ASN A 120 28.28 18.35 28.42
C ASN A 120 29.68 18.78 27.94
N SER A 121 30.73 18.30 28.59
CA SER A 121 32.11 18.51 28.13
C SER A 121 32.47 17.51 27.05
N PRO A 122 33.15 17.91 25.94
CA PRO A 122 33.53 17.00 24.88
C PRO A 122 34.58 15.98 25.36
N LEU A 123 34.31 14.70 25.10
CA LEU A 123 35.23 13.60 25.44
C LEU A 123 35.99 13.09 24.21
N GLY A 124 35.35 13.06 23.05
CA GLY A 124 35.93 12.59 21.80
C GLY A 124 34.93 12.59 20.67
N GLN A 125 35.42 12.23 19.49
CA GLN A 125 34.57 12.15 18.28
C GLN A 125 34.97 10.91 17.47
N SER A 126 34.04 10.47 16.61
CA SER A 126 34.30 9.38 15.65
C SER A 126 35.11 9.90 14.44
N ASP A 127 35.71 8.95 13.72
CA ASP A 127 36.08 9.22 12.34
C ASP A 127 34.88 9.60 11.50
N ALA A 128 35.11 10.22 10.32
CA ALA A 128 34.07 10.59 9.39
C ALA A 128 33.35 9.34 8.86
N LEU A 129 32.06 9.23 9.15
CA LEU A 129 31.17 8.16 8.74
C LEU A 129 30.53 8.51 7.38
N GLN A 130 30.72 7.71 6.35
CA GLN A 130 29.97 7.82 5.13
C GLN A 130 28.52 7.35 5.33
N VAL A 131 27.54 8.19 4.99
CA VAL A 131 26.13 7.86 5.06
C VAL A 131 25.55 7.82 3.64
N LEU A 132 24.92 6.71 3.26
CA LEU A 132 24.17 6.55 2.02
C LEU A 132 22.69 6.78 2.27
N PRO A 133 21.93 7.27 1.29
CA PRO A 133 20.48 7.38 1.41
C PRO A 133 19.81 6.01 1.35
N ARG A 134 18.65 5.88 2.00
CA ARG A 134 17.79 4.69 1.86
C ARG A 134 17.29 4.56 0.42
N PRO A 135 17.18 3.35 -0.13
CA PRO A 135 16.48 3.10 -1.38
C PRO A 135 14.97 3.30 -1.20
N VAL A 136 14.31 3.76 -2.26
CA VAL A 136 12.86 3.97 -2.30
C VAL A 136 12.23 2.86 -3.12
N VAL A 137 11.33 2.08 -2.53
CA VAL A 137 10.56 1.04 -3.23
C VAL A 137 9.17 1.60 -3.55
N LEU A 138 8.78 1.46 -4.83
CA LEU A 138 7.58 2.05 -5.42
C LEU A 138 6.59 0.93 -5.76
N VAL A 139 5.37 0.99 -5.20
CA VAL A 139 4.36 -0.08 -5.26
C VAL A 139 3.13 0.41 -6.00
N HIS A 140 2.86 -0.16 -7.18
CA HIS A 140 1.74 0.25 -8.04
C HIS A 140 0.38 -0.26 -7.54
N GLY A 141 -0.70 0.38 -8.02
CA GLY A 141 -2.07 0.10 -7.61
C GLY A 141 -2.81 -0.89 -8.51
N PHE A 142 -4.16 -0.88 -8.36
CA PHE A 142 -5.09 -1.70 -9.11
C PHE A 142 -5.05 -1.38 -10.61
N ILE A 143 -5.07 -2.41 -11.46
CA ILE A 143 -5.01 -2.32 -12.94
C ILE A 143 -3.82 -1.48 -13.41
N SER A 144 -2.68 -1.61 -12.74
CA SER A 144 -1.49 -0.83 -13.02
C SER A 144 -0.25 -1.73 -13.10
N THR A 145 0.87 -1.14 -13.51
CA THR A 145 2.18 -1.78 -13.55
C THR A 145 3.24 -0.82 -13.02
N TRP A 146 4.50 -1.26 -12.95
CA TRP A 146 5.62 -0.39 -12.57
C TRP A 146 5.72 0.88 -13.43
N ASP A 147 5.16 0.89 -14.65
CA ASP A 147 5.19 2.03 -15.57
C ASP A 147 4.57 3.31 -14.99
N THR A 148 3.65 3.19 -14.04
CA THR A 148 3.06 4.33 -13.31
C THR A 148 4.10 5.14 -12.56
N TRP A 149 5.27 4.54 -12.26
CA TRP A 149 6.36 5.16 -11.52
C TRP A 149 7.49 5.73 -12.39
N LYS A 150 7.33 5.73 -13.73
CA LYS A 150 8.32 6.35 -14.64
C LYS A 150 8.68 7.78 -14.26
N PRO A 151 7.76 8.65 -13.79
CA PRO A 151 8.10 10.00 -13.33
C PRO A 151 9.08 10.05 -12.15
N TYR A 152 9.14 9.00 -11.34
CA TYR A 152 10.06 8.91 -10.20
C TYR A 152 11.44 8.38 -10.58
N LEU A 153 11.54 7.64 -11.69
CA LEU A 153 12.69 6.82 -12.06
C LEU A 153 13.59 7.48 -13.13
N GLY A 154 14.82 6.99 -13.24
CA GLY A 154 15.77 7.45 -14.23
C GLY A 154 16.46 8.77 -13.89
N PRO A 155 17.33 9.27 -14.80
CA PRO A 155 18.14 10.47 -14.55
C PRO A 155 17.31 11.76 -14.45
N ASP A 156 16.18 11.81 -15.14
CA ASP A 156 15.26 12.96 -15.15
C ASP A 156 14.06 12.78 -14.20
N GLY A 157 14.01 11.66 -13.45
CA GLY A 157 12.92 11.37 -12.50
C GLY A 157 13.06 12.15 -11.20
N PHE A 158 11.95 12.25 -10.46
CA PHE A 158 11.81 13.02 -9.21
C PHE A 158 12.86 12.65 -8.15
N LEU A 159 13.28 11.38 -8.07
CA LEU A 159 14.24 10.92 -7.07
C LEU A 159 15.69 11.29 -7.40
N SER A 160 16.02 11.48 -8.68
CA SER A 160 17.39 11.73 -9.14
C SER A 160 18.01 13.02 -8.58
N PRO A 161 17.33 14.18 -8.60
CA PRO A 161 17.87 15.42 -8.02
C PRO A 161 18.18 15.31 -6.52
N LEU A 162 17.47 14.43 -5.81
CA LEU A 162 17.70 14.15 -4.38
C LEU A 162 18.85 13.16 -4.13
N GLY A 163 19.42 12.58 -5.19
CA GLY A 163 20.41 11.52 -5.10
C GLY A 163 19.85 10.19 -4.56
N LEU A 164 18.53 10.03 -4.58
CA LEU A 164 17.84 8.82 -4.17
C LEU A 164 17.75 7.82 -5.32
N ARG A 165 17.74 6.53 -4.98
CA ARG A 165 17.56 5.46 -5.95
C ARG A 165 16.19 4.81 -5.77
N GLY A 166 15.38 4.84 -6.84
CA GLY A 166 14.06 4.23 -6.91
C GLY A 166 14.11 2.82 -7.51
N PHE A 167 13.22 1.96 -7.00
CA PHE A 167 12.98 0.60 -7.45
C PHE A 167 11.47 0.37 -7.50
N ALA A 168 10.90 0.20 -8.69
CA ALA A 168 9.47 -0.04 -8.82
C ALA A 168 9.20 -1.55 -8.97
N VAL A 169 8.32 -2.09 -8.14
CA VAL A 169 8.03 -3.54 -8.16
C VAL A 169 7.59 -3.97 -9.57
N GLY A 170 8.40 -4.81 -10.21
CA GLY A 170 8.19 -5.26 -11.59
C GLY A 170 9.03 -4.56 -12.66
N ASP A 171 9.90 -3.61 -12.31
CA ASP A 171 10.74 -2.86 -13.26
C ASP A 171 11.95 -3.63 -13.80
N GLY A 172 12.19 -4.83 -13.27
CA GLY A 172 13.29 -5.70 -13.69
C GLY A 172 14.64 -5.39 -13.07
N GLN A 173 14.79 -4.38 -12.20
CA GLN A 173 16.04 -4.13 -11.47
C GLN A 173 16.35 -5.27 -10.49
N VAL A 174 15.32 -5.82 -9.86
CA VAL A 174 15.36 -7.05 -9.04
C VAL A 174 14.18 -7.94 -9.40
N GLY A 175 14.14 -9.18 -8.88
CA GLY A 175 13.04 -10.11 -9.17
C GLY A 175 11.76 -9.76 -8.41
N GLY A 176 10.62 -10.08 -9.00
CA GLY A 176 9.28 -9.89 -8.42
C GLY A 176 8.39 -9.01 -9.32
N VAL A 177 7.23 -9.54 -9.71
CA VAL A 177 6.23 -8.84 -10.52
C VAL A 177 4.86 -9.10 -9.88
N MET A 178 4.21 -8.04 -9.43
CA MET A 178 2.84 -8.10 -8.91
C MET A 178 1.84 -8.24 -10.07
N ASP A 179 0.69 -8.85 -9.78
CA ASP A 179 -0.46 -8.89 -10.68
C ASP A 179 -1.67 -8.27 -9.97
N THR A 180 -1.98 -7.04 -10.31
CA THR A 180 -3.14 -6.28 -9.84
C THR A 180 -4.18 -6.07 -10.94
N GLY A 181 -4.02 -6.73 -12.08
CA GLY A 181 -4.83 -6.59 -13.28
C GLY A 181 -4.21 -5.68 -14.35
N SER A 182 -4.81 -5.67 -15.52
CA SER A 182 -4.36 -4.85 -16.67
C SER A 182 -5.53 -4.51 -17.57
N LEU A 183 -5.60 -3.26 -18.05
CA LEU A 183 -6.60 -2.82 -19.04
C LEU A 183 -6.49 -3.59 -20.38
N THR A 184 -5.27 -4.02 -20.75
CA THR A 184 -5.05 -4.80 -21.98
C THR A 184 -5.41 -6.28 -21.85
N LYS A 185 -5.60 -6.77 -20.61
CA LYS A 185 -6.02 -8.14 -20.29
C LYS A 185 -7.14 -8.11 -19.25
N PRO A 186 -8.35 -7.63 -19.62
CA PRO A 186 -9.41 -7.37 -18.66
C PRO A 186 -10.03 -8.64 -18.06
N THR A 187 -9.80 -9.80 -18.66
CA THR A 187 -10.29 -11.09 -18.16
C THR A 187 -9.14 -11.91 -17.60
N GLY A 188 -9.29 -12.38 -16.39
CA GLY A 188 -8.30 -13.24 -15.75
C GLY A 188 -8.26 -13.07 -14.24
N ARG A 189 -7.55 -13.99 -13.60
CA ARG A 189 -7.27 -13.89 -12.17
C ARG A 189 -6.14 -12.89 -11.95
N THR A 190 -6.28 -12.09 -10.91
CA THR A 190 -5.20 -11.31 -10.33
C THR A 190 -4.67 -12.03 -9.10
N ASN A 191 -3.54 -11.56 -8.59
CA ASN A 191 -3.16 -11.89 -7.23
C ASN A 191 -4.06 -11.18 -6.22
N SER A 192 -4.23 -11.78 -5.04
CA SER A 192 -4.79 -11.09 -3.87
C SER A 192 -3.81 -10.07 -3.29
N ILE A 193 -4.29 -9.19 -2.38
CA ILE A 193 -3.43 -8.30 -1.58
C ILE A 193 -2.33 -9.11 -0.89
N ALA A 194 -2.68 -10.24 -0.27
CA ALA A 194 -1.74 -11.11 0.43
C ALA A 194 -0.66 -11.68 -0.51
N GLN A 195 -1.04 -12.18 -1.68
CA GLN A 195 -0.09 -12.73 -2.66
C GLN A 195 0.85 -11.65 -3.23
N ASN A 196 0.32 -10.46 -3.51
CA ASN A 196 1.14 -9.34 -3.97
C ASN A 196 2.10 -8.84 -2.87
N ALA A 197 1.68 -8.87 -1.60
CA ALA A 197 2.54 -8.50 -0.46
C ALA A 197 3.72 -9.47 -0.28
N GLU A 198 3.55 -10.76 -0.54
CA GLU A 198 4.66 -11.72 -0.56
C GLU A 198 5.65 -11.42 -1.69
N ILE A 199 5.16 -10.99 -2.87
CA ILE A 199 6.01 -10.57 -3.99
C ILE A 199 6.75 -9.27 -3.65
N GLU A 200 6.06 -8.29 -3.03
CA GLU A 200 6.67 -7.05 -2.53
C GLU A 200 7.81 -7.36 -1.55
N GLY A 201 7.60 -8.27 -0.60
CA GLY A 201 8.62 -8.70 0.35
C GLY A 201 9.85 -9.30 -0.32
N GLN A 202 9.66 -10.18 -1.31
CA GLN A 202 10.76 -10.74 -2.10
C GLN A 202 11.51 -9.65 -2.89
N TYR A 203 10.77 -8.65 -3.41
CA TYR A 203 11.35 -7.52 -4.12
C TYR A 203 12.19 -6.64 -3.18
N ILE A 204 11.69 -6.32 -1.97
CA ILE A 204 12.41 -5.57 -0.93
C ILE A 204 13.69 -6.30 -0.53
N ASP A 205 13.65 -7.61 -0.30
CA ASP A 205 14.84 -8.41 -0.02
C ASP A 205 15.88 -8.33 -1.16
N GLY A 206 15.41 -8.33 -2.41
CA GLY A 206 16.24 -8.11 -3.60
C GLY A 206 16.90 -6.73 -3.60
N VAL A 207 16.15 -5.66 -3.28
CA VAL A 207 16.65 -4.28 -3.19
C VAL A 207 17.68 -4.15 -2.08
N LYS A 208 17.41 -4.68 -0.88
CA LYS A 208 18.36 -4.68 0.26
C LYS A 208 19.66 -5.37 -0.12
N LYS A 209 19.57 -6.52 -0.77
CA LYS A 209 20.75 -7.25 -1.26
C LYS A 209 21.53 -6.48 -2.32
N ALA A 210 20.85 -5.80 -3.25
CA ALA A 210 21.49 -5.04 -4.34
C ALA A 210 22.14 -3.74 -3.86
N THR A 211 21.63 -3.14 -2.78
CA THR A 211 22.10 -1.84 -2.27
C THR A 211 22.98 -1.97 -1.02
N GLY A 212 22.85 -3.06 -0.27
CA GLY A 212 23.46 -3.25 1.05
C GLY A 212 22.70 -2.54 2.18
N ALA A 213 21.56 -1.92 1.92
CA ALA A 213 20.73 -1.26 2.91
C ALA A 213 19.98 -2.28 3.78
N GLU A 214 19.79 -1.98 5.07
CA GLU A 214 18.93 -2.77 5.95
C GLU A 214 17.46 -2.35 5.85
N MET A 215 17.18 -1.10 5.42
CA MET A 215 15.85 -0.52 5.35
C MET A 215 15.57 0.17 4.00
N VAL A 216 14.28 0.29 3.68
CA VAL A 216 13.76 1.03 2.54
C VAL A 216 12.70 2.05 2.96
N ASP A 217 12.46 3.08 2.14
CA ASP A 217 11.20 3.84 2.18
C ASP A 217 10.22 3.20 1.20
N LEU A 218 8.94 3.07 1.57
CA LEU A 218 7.88 2.59 0.68
C LEU A 218 7.03 3.77 0.19
N VAL A 219 6.77 3.81 -1.12
CA VAL A 219 5.78 4.72 -1.72
C VAL A 219 4.76 3.88 -2.48
N GLY A 220 3.53 3.83 -1.98
CA GLY A 220 2.45 3.02 -2.54
C GLY A 220 1.36 3.89 -3.17
N HIS A 221 0.95 3.58 -4.41
CA HIS A 221 -0.19 4.24 -5.05
C HIS A 221 -1.43 3.35 -4.97
N SER A 222 -2.58 3.93 -4.58
CA SER A 222 -3.86 3.22 -4.61
C SER A 222 -3.80 1.89 -3.84
N MET A 223 -4.18 0.76 -4.44
CA MET A 223 -4.07 -0.59 -3.87
C MET A 223 -2.63 -0.94 -3.39
N GLY A 224 -1.60 -0.29 -3.94
CA GLY A 224 -0.21 -0.50 -3.53
C GLY A 224 0.01 -0.16 -2.05
N GLY A 225 -0.67 0.84 -1.50
CA GLY A 225 -0.62 1.15 -0.07
C GLY A 225 -1.24 0.06 0.81
N MET A 226 -2.31 -0.61 0.35
CA MET A 226 -2.90 -1.74 1.06
C MET A 226 -1.99 -2.97 1.02
N ILE A 227 -1.37 -3.25 -0.13
CA ILE A 227 -0.39 -4.32 -0.31
C ILE A 227 0.78 -4.10 0.67
N SER A 228 1.34 -2.89 0.72
CA SER A 228 2.43 -2.53 1.62
C SER A 228 2.03 -2.59 3.11
N ARG A 229 0.79 -2.23 3.47
CA ARG A 229 0.27 -2.44 4.83
C ARG A 229 0.22 -3.92 5.20
N TYR A 230 -0.24 -4.77 4.29
CA TYR A 230 -0.26 -6.22 4.51
C TYR A 230 1.16 -6.77 4.65
N TYR A 231 2.09 -6.31 3.79
CA TYR A 231 3.51 -6.64 3.90
C TYR A 231 4.04 -6.33 5.29
N ILE A 232 3.88 -5.09 5.76
CA ILE A 232 4.39 -4.62 7.05
C ILE A 232 3.86 -5.47 8.21
N GLU A 233 2.57 -5.82 8.20
CA GLU A 233 1.99 -6.58 9.32
C GLU A 233 2.24 -8.08 9.24
N ARG A 234 2.19 -8.69 8.05
CA ARG A 234 2.10 -10.16 7.91
C ARG A 234 3.33 -10.82 7.30
N VAL A 235 4.12 -10.08 6.52
CA VAL A 235 5.23 -10.64 5.75
C VAL A 235 6.57 -10.18 6.31
N MET A 236 6.69 -8.92 6.67
CA MET A 236 7.89 -8.31 7.25
C MET A 236 8.28 -9.02 8.55
N LYS A 237 9.46 -9.62 8.59
CA LYS A 237 9.95 -10.39 9.76
C LYS A 237 10.65 -9.52 10.78
N GLU A 238 11.43 -8.55 10.31
CA GLU A 238 12.13 -7.54 11.09
C GLU A 238 11.80 -6.19 10.46
N ARG A 239 11.84 -5.11 11.23
CA ARG A 239 11.56 -3.77 10.69
C ARG A 239 12.60 -3.41 9.63
N ASP A 240 12.23 -3.50 8.37
CA ASP A 240 13.03 -3.11 7.21
C ASP A 240 12.38 -2.01 6.35
N VAL A 241 11.31 -1.41 6.87
CA VAL A 241 10.64 -0.23 6.31
C VAL A 241 10.77 0.93 7.30
N ALA A 242 11.29 2.07 6.83
CA ALA A 242 11.39 3.28 7.63
C ALA A 242 10.04 3.98 7.76
N GLN A 243 9.33 4.14 6.64
CA GLN A 243 8.01 4.76 6.53
C GLN A 243 7.26 4.24 5.30
N LEU A 244 5.92 4.33 5.34
CA LEU A 244 5.02 4.07 4.24
C LEU A 244 4.32 5.37 3.82
N ILE A 245 4.62 5.86 2.63
CA ILE A 245 4.03 7.04 2.01
C ILE A 245 3.03 6.55 0.98
N MET A 246 1.75 6.85 1.16
CA MET A 246 0.69 6.42 0.27
C MET A 246 0.14 7.59 -0.55
N LEU A 247 -0.31 7.28 -1.75
CA LEU A 247 -0.89 8.22 -2.69
C LEU A 247 -2.26 7.68 -3.12
N GLY A 248 -3.32 8.23 -2.57
CA GLY A 248 -4.70 7.84 -2.87
C GLY A 248 -5.05 6.41 -2.47
N SER A 249 -4.50 5.90 -1.36
CA SER A 249 -4.77 4.53 -0.95
C SER A 249 -6.12 4.40 -0.26
N PRO A 250 -7.02 3.51 -0.74
CA PRO A 250 -8.39 3.40 -0.23
C PRO A 250 -8.46 2.66 1.10
N MET A 251 -8.08 3.30 2.21
CA MET A 251 -8.10 2.70 3.54
C MET A 251 -9.50 2.25 3.97
N GLY A 252 -10.55 2.92 3.49
CA GLY A 252 -11.95 2.51 3.67
C GLY A 252 -12.53 1.72 2.51
N GLY A 253 -11.76 1.46 1.47
CA GLY A 253 -12.20 0.86 0.21
C GLY A 253 -12.72 1.89 -0.79
N SER A 254 -12.90 1.46 -2.05
CA SER A 254 -13.43 2.27 -3.13
C SER A 254 -14.80 1.74 -3.58
N ASP A 255 -15.78 2.61 -3.64
CA ASP A 255 -17.12 2.32 -4.17
C ASP A 255 -17.13 2.27 -5.71
N CYS A 256 -16.22 3.00 -6.36
CA CYS A 256 -16.08 2.99 -7.82
C CYS A 256 -15.48 1.68 -8.37
N SER A 257 -14.82 0.89 -7.55
CA SER A 257 -14.13 -0.35 -7.96
C SER A 257 -15.03 -1.58 -8.11
N VAL A 258 -16.32 -1.48 -7.75
CA VAL A 258 -17.22 -2.64 -7.82
C VAL A 258 -17.53 -3.08 -9.26
N LEU A 259 -17.47 -2.18 -10.23
CA LEU A 259 -17.84 -2.44 -11.63
C LEU A 259 -17.05 -3.62 -12.24
N PRO A 260 -15.70 -3.66 -12.19
CA PRO A 260 -14.95 -4.78 -12.72
C PRO A 260 -15.30 -6.11 -12.06
N ALA A 261 -15.59 -6.10 -10.74
CA ALA A 261 -15.98 -7.30 -10.01
C ALA A 261 -17.34 -7.84 -10.45
N THR A 262 -18.31 -6.98 -10.77
CA THR A 262 -19.64 -7.43 -11.26
C THR A 262 -19.57 -8.07 -12.63
N LEU A 263 -18.58 -7.71 -13.43
CA LEU A 263 -18.27 -8.32 -14.71
C LEU A 263 -17.43 -9.60 -14.58
N GLY A 264 -16.88 -9.87 -13.41
CA GLY A 264 -15.97 -11.01 -13.17
C GLY A 264 -14.55 -10.75 -13.63
N PHE A 265 -14.17 -9.47 -13.79
CA PHE A 265 -12.81 -9.07 -14.16
C PHE A 265 -11.96 -8.81 -12.92
N TYR A 266 -10.64 -8.98 -13.05
CA TYR A 266 -9.66 -8.60 -12.03
C TYR A 266 -9.90 -9.23 -10.64
N LEU A 267 -10.31 -10.49 -10.60
CA LEU A 267 -10.56 -11.21 -9.35
C LEU A 267 -9.29 -11.87 -8.81
N PRO A 268 -9.03 -11.81 -7.48
CA PRO A 268 -9.85 -11.24 -6.42
C PRO A 268 -9.65 -9.73 -6.18
N ALA A 269 -8.64 -9.07 -6.77
CA ALA A 269 -8.24 -7.69 -6.44
C ALA A 269 -9.42 -6.70 -6.39
N SER A 270 -10.35 -6.75 -7.38
CA SER A 270 -11.51 -5.87 -7.42
C SER A 270 -12.54 -6.12 -6.31
N ILE A 271 -12.52 -7.30 -5.68
CA ILE A 271 -13.35 -7.63 -4.51
C ILE A 271 -12.69 -7.08 -3.24
N GLU A 272 -11.37 -7.18 -3.14
CA GLU A 272 -10.61 -6.79 -1.96
C GLU A 272 -10.53 -5.26 -1.76
N ILE A 273 -10.72 -4.45 -2.81
CA ILE A 273 -10.79 -2.99 -2.66
C ILE A 273 -12.21 -2.45 -2.41
N ARG A 274 -13.23 -3.31 -2.29
CA ARG A 274 -14.59 -2.89 -1.88
C ARG A 274 -14.59 -2.38 -0.45
N GLN A 275 -15.48 -1.43 -0.16
CA GLN A 275 -15.60 -0.88 1.21
C GLN A 275 -15.94 -1.95 2.25
N SER A 276 -16.81 -2.90 1.94
CA SER A 276 -17.16 -3.99 2.84
C SER A 276 -15.96 -4.89 3.20
N TYR A 277 -15.04 -5.13 2.24
CA TYR A 277 -13.80 -5.84 2.52
C TYR A 277 -12.85 -5.02 3.38
N MET A 278 -12.56 -3.79 2.97
CA MET A 278 -11.60 -2.94 3.67
C MET A 278 -12.03 -2.64 5.12
N GLN A 279 -13.29 -2.23 5.31
CA GLN A 279 -13.80 -1.87 6.63
C GLN A 279 -14.20 -3.10 7.47
N GLY A 280 -14.72 -4.15 6.85
CA GLY A 280 -15.25 -5.31 7.55
C GLY A 280 -14.25 -6.45 7.76
N VAL A 281 -13.23 -6.55 6.89
CA VAL A 281 -12.23 -7.63 6.91
C VAL A 281 -10.84 -7.08 7.14
N PHE A 282 -10.31 -6.32 6.19
CA PHE A 282 -8.90 -5.92 6.15
C PHE A 282 -8.48 -5.09 7.36
N ASN A 283 -9.16 -3.98 7.65
CA ASN A 283 -8.82 -3.08 8.76
C ASN A 283 -9.04 -3.70 10.16
N ASN A 284 -9.73 -4.82 10.26
CA ASN A 284 -9.88 -5.58 11.51
C ASN A 284 -8.79 -6.64 11.70
N GLN A 285 -8.09 -7.01 10.62
CA GLN A 285 -7.03 -8.03 10.65
C GLN A 285 -5.63 -7.43 10.48
N ILE A 286 -5.51 -6.28 9.83
CA ILE A 286 -4.25 -5.59 9.50
C ILE A 286 -4.19 -4.30 10.31
N ILE A 287 -3.72 -4.41 11.56
CA ILE A 287 -3.76 -3.33 12.56
C ILE A 287 -2.36 -2.91 13.08
N HIS A 288 -1.34 -3.79 12.98
CA HIS A 288 -0.02 -3.49 13.53
C HIS A 288 0.89 -2.82 12.50
N ARG A 289 1.55 -1.74 12.91
CA ARG A 289 2.50 -0.97 12.08
C ARG A 289 3.97 -1.35 12.29
N HIS A 290 4.26 -2.13 13.32
CA HIS A 290 5.63 -2.53 13.69
C HIS A 290 6.62 -1.36 13.76
N GLY A 291 6.15 -0.18 14.21
CA GLY A 291 6.94 1.04 14.33
C GLY A 291 7.13 1.82 13.02
N VAL A 292 6.44 1.45 11.94
CA VAL A 292 6.45 2.18 10.65
C VAL A 292 5.42 3.30 10.68
N GLU A 293 5.81 4.50 10.28
CA GLU A 293 4.88 5.62 10.13
C GLU A 293 4.14 5.54 8.81
N PHE A 294 2.83 5.85 8.85
CA PHE A 294 1.96 5.87 7.68
C PHE A 294 1.51 7.27 7.34
N TYR A 295 1.60 7.61 6.05
CA TYR A 295 1.16 8.86 5.45
C TYR A 295 0.31 8.57 4.23
N ASP A 296 -0.74 9.37 3.97
CA ASP A 296 -1.54 9.23 2.75
C ASP A 296 -1.94 10.59 2.18
N LEU A 297 -1.76 10.77 0.88
CA LEU A 297 -2.15 11.97 0.14
C LEU A 297 -3.41 11.68 -0.68
N GLY A 298 -4.51 12.35 -0.38
CA GLY A 298 -5.75 12.26 -1.16
C GLY A 298 -5.82 13.29 -2.27
N GLY A 299 -6.26 12.86 -3.44
CA GLY A 299 -6.70 13.77 -4.49
C GLY A 299 -8.12 14.26 -4.19
N THR A 300 -8.36 15.57 -4.34
CA THR A 300 -9.68 16.18 -4.12
C THR A 300 -9.93 17.28 -5.15
N PRO A 301 -10.00 16.95 -6.45
CA PRO A 301 -10.33 17.94 -7.47
C PRO A 301 -11.70 18.55 -7.16
N ILE A 302 -11.90 19.81 -7.53
CA ILE A 302 -13.17 20.52 -7.31
C ILE A 302 -14.23 19.90 -8.22
N LEU A 303 -14.92 18.89 -7.70
CA LEU A 303 -16.04 18.24 -8.35
C LEU A 303 -17.32 18.53 -7.56
N GLU A 304 -18.31 19.07 -8.25
CA GLU A 304 -19.66 19.11 -7.67
C GLU A 304 -20.18 17.68 -7.43
N PRO A 305 -20.92 17.41 -6.33
CA PRO A 305 -21.33 16.05 -5.97
C PRO A 305 -22.02 15.27 -7.11
N PHE A 306 -22.79 15.94 -7.97
CA PHE A 306 -23.48 15.29 -9.10
C PHE A 306 -22.55 14.98 -10.29
N LYS A 307 -21.32 15.51 -10.32
CA LYS A 307 -20.30 15.23 -11.34
C LYS A 307 -19.36 14.08 -10.94
N SER A 308 -19.45 13.60 -9.71
CA SER A 308 -18.57 12.55 -9.22
C SER A 308 -19.01 11.16 -9.71
N PRO A 309 -18.08 10.31 -10.17
CA PRO A 309 -18.39 8.91 -10.47
C PRO A 309 -18.47 8.03 -9.22
N CYS A 310 -18.17 8.57 -8.03
CA CYS A 310 -18.16 7.88 -6.75
C CYS A 310 -19.23 8.40 -5.81
N THR A 311 -19.64 7.59 -4.85
CA THR A 311 -20.75 7.91 -3.93
C THR A 311 -20.38 8.92 -2.86
N ASP A 312 -19.11 8.98 -2.46
CA ASP A 312 -18.61 9.85 -1.39
C ASP A 312 -17.75 11.00 -1.94
N VAL A 313 -17.89 12.20 -1.35
CA VAL A 313 -17.20 13.43 -1.78
C VAL A 313 -16.59 14.14 -0.57
N PRO A 314 -15.43 14.80 -0.71
CA PRO A 314 -14.61 14.92 -1.92
C PRO A 314 -13.88 13.61 -2.25
N ASN A 315 -13.58 13.40 -3.55
CA ASN A 315 -12.85 12.24 -4.02
C ASN A 315 -11.97 12.59 -5.23
N ASP A 316 -11.04 11.69 -5.54
CA ASP A 316 -10.11 11.82 -6.66
C ASP A 316 -10.62 11.09 -7.94
N THR A 317 -11.91 10.81 -8.03
CA THR A 317 -12.60 9.99 -9.03
C THR A 317 -12.55 8.48 -8.82
N VAL A 318 -11.76 7.98 -7.88
CA VAL A 318 -11.60 6.55 -7.55
C VAL A 318 -11.71 6.31 -6.03
N VAL A 319 -11.14 7.20 -5.23
CA VAL A 319 -11.07 7.09 -3.77
C VAL A 319 -11.56 8.38 -3.13
N SER A 320 -12.47 8.29 -2.17
CA SER A 320 -12.90 9.44 -1.38
C SER A 320 -11.88 9.78 -0.29
N PHE A 321 -11.82 11.06 0.08
CA PHE A 321 -10.98 11.49 1.20
C PHE A 321 -11.47 10.91 2.54
N GLY A 322 -12.77 10.62 2.66
CA GLY A 322 -13.33 9.85 3.77
C GLY A 322 -12.79 8.41 3.82
N SER A 323 -12.59 7.77 2.66
CA SER A 323 -11.95 6.46 2.58
C SER A 323 -10.48 6.49 3.03
N ILE A 324 -9.70 7.47 2.59
CA ILE A 324 -8.30 7.66 3.02
C ILE A 324 -8.22 7.74 4.55
N ASN A 325 -9.12 8.48 5.18
CA ASN A 325 -9.18 8.68 6.63
C ASN A 325 -9.95 7.59 7.40
N ALA A 326 -10.26 6.45 6.80
CA ALA A 326 -10.97 5.37 7.47
C ALA A 326 -10.17 4.70 8.60
N ILE A 327 -8.86 4.91 8.64
CA ILE A 327 -7.97 4.56 9.77
C ILE A 327 -7.21 5.79 10.22
N GLU A 328 -6.73 5.80 11.46
CA GLU A 328 -5.89 6.88 11.97
C GLU A 328 -4.52 6.89 11.27
N LEU A 329 -4.22 7.95 10.53
CA LEU A 329 -2.94 8.18 9.85
C LEU A 329 -2.72 9.67 9.60
N ASN A 330 -1.51 10.05 9.17
CA ASN A 330 -1.21 11.41 8.74
C ASN A 330 -1.65 11.59 7.28
N SER A 331 -2.72 12.34 7.05
CA SER A 331 -3.26 12.56 5.71
C SER A 331 -3.26 14.03 5.30
N GLU A 332 -3.03 14.26 4.02
CA GLU A 332 -3.15 15.56 3.37
C GLU A 332 -4.01 15.41 2.10
N GLN A 333 -4.40 16.55 1.51
CA GLN A 333 -5.21 16.57 0.27
C GLN A 333 -4.70 17.62 -0.71
N ILE A 334 -4.83 17.29 -2.01
CA ILE A 334 -4.50 18.22 -3.10
C ILE A 334 -5.55 18.12 -4.22
N GLU A 335 -5.63 19.17 -5.05
CA GLU A 335 -6.62 19.27 -6.13
C GLU A 335 -6.17 18.55 -7.42
N VAL A 336 -6.05 17.21 -7.37
CA VAL A 336 -5.70 16.37 -8.52
C VAL A 336 -6.56 15.11 -8.54
N ILE A 337 -6.71 14.49 -9.72
CA ILE A 337 -7.37 13.18 -9.85
C ILE A 337 -6.44 12.03 -9.44
N HIS A 338 -7.00 10.84 -9.27
CA HIS A 338 -6.31 9.67 -8.74
C HIS A 338 -5.00 9.30 -9.48
N SER A 339 -5.03 9.30 -10.80
CA SER A 339 -3.86 8.98 -11.61
C SER A 339 -2.76 10.05 -11.55
N GLU A 340 -3.14 11.32 -11.37
CA GLU A 340 -2.19 12.44 -11.29
C GLU A 340 -1.32 12.40 -10.03
N LEU A 341 -1.76 11.72 -8.98
CA LEU A 341 -0.99 11.58 -7.74
C LEU A 341 0.43 11.01 -7.96
N THR A 342 0.63 10.20 -9.00
CA THR A 342 1.93 9.58 -9.31
C THR A 342 2.82 10.38 -10.25
N TYR A 343 2.31 11.41 -10.93
CA TYR A 343 3.10 12.20 -11.87
C TYR A 343 3.01 13.72 -11.68
N SER A 344 2.25 14.18 -10.69
CA SER A 344 2.17 15.59 -10.33
C SER A 344 3.46 16.04 -9.61
N ASP A 345 4.19 17.01 -10.19
CA ASP A 345 5.32 17.67 -9.54
C ASP A 345 4.91 18.23 -8.17
N PHE A 346 3.71 18.83 -8.10
CA PHE A 346 3.18 19.43 -6.89
C PHE A 346 2.95 18.37 -5.78
N ALA A 347 2.39 17.19 -6.13
CA ALA A 347 2.21 16.09 -5.19
C ALA A 347 3.57 15.60 -4.65
N PHE A 348 4.56 15.48 -5.54
CA PHE A 348 5.89 15.08 -5.14
C PHE A 348 6.56 16.12 -4.23
N GLU A 349 6.65 17.38 -4.67
CA GLU A 349 7.36 18.44 -3.95
C GLU A 349 6.74 18.81 -2.60
N LYS A 350 5.40 18.75 -2.49
CA LYS A 350 4.70 19.15 -1.26
C LYS A 350 4.52 18.04 -0.26
N PHE A 351 4.45 16.78 -0.71
CA PHE A 351 4.15 15.68 0.19
C PHE A 351 5.25 14.60 0.22
N VAL A 352 5.61 14.02 -0.93
CA VAL A 352 6.53 12.88 -0.96
C VAL A 352 7.95 13.29 -0.62
N GLN A 353 8.46 14.34 -1.25
CA GLN A 353 9.83 14.81 -1.05
C GLN A 353 10.14 15.17 0.41
N PRO A 354 9.34 15.98 1.13
CA PRO A 354 9.62 16.30 2.54
C PRO A 354 9.65 15.07 3.44
N LEU A 355 8.82 14.06 3.16
CA LEU A 355 8.80 12.81 3.89
C LEU A 355 10.05 11.96 3.60
N LEU A 356 10.52 11.90 2.36
CA LEU A 356 11.77 11.22 2.00
C LEU A 356 13.01 11.92 2.60
N GLN A 357 12.94 13.24 2.85
CA GLN A 357 14.02 14.06 3.41
C GLN A 357 13.93 14.23 4.94
N LYS A 358 13.23 13.37 5.66
CA LYS A 358 13.16 13.43 7.13
C LYS A 358 14.52 13.25 7.77
N SER A 359 14.86 14.16 8.71
CA SER A 359 16.12 14.17 9.46
C SER A 359 16.01 13.35 10.76
N ALA A 360 17.17 13.15 11.42
CA ALA A 360 17.24 12.48 12.71
C ALA A 360 16.32 13.15 13.75
N GLY A 361 15.61 12.33 14.51
CA GLY A 361 14.67 12.80 15.56
C GLY A 361 13.29 13.23 15.04
N THR A 362 13.02 13.20 13.73
CA THR A 362 11.70 13.53 13.16
C THR A 362 10.84 12.30 12.84
N PHE A 363 11.38 11.09 13.03
CA PHE A 363 10.61 9.85 12.94
C PHE A 363 9.89 9.59 14.25
N ASN A 364 8.56 9.55 14.22
CA ASN A 364 7.73 9.23 15.37
C ASN A 364 7.19 7.80 15.22
N ILE A 365 7.17 7.04 16.29
CA ILE A 365 6.49 5.75 16.30
C ILE A 365 5.00 6.04 16.53
N SER A 366 4.20 5.91 15.49
CA SER A 366 2.74 6.03 15.63
C SER A 366 2.17 4.81 16.36
N ALA A 367 1.17 5.04 17.20
CA ALA A 367 0.41 3.95 17.80
C ALA A 367 -0.31 3.14 16.71
N ASP A 368 -0.51 1.85 16.97
CA ASP A 368 -1.31 1.01 16.08
C ASP A 368 -2.74 1.56 15.98
N PRO A 369 -3.36 1.57 14.78
CA PRO A 369 -4.74 2.00 14.63
C PRO A 369 -5.67 1.09 15.41
N LYS A 370 -6.71 1.67 16.01
CA LYS A 370 -7.75 0.87 16.67
C LYS A 370 -8.55 0.14 15.60
N PRO A 371 -8.93 -1.14 15.83
CA PRO A 371 -9.85 -1.84 14.95
C PRO A 371 -11.13 -1.02 14.77
N THR A 372 -11.55 -0.81 13.53
CA THR A 372 -12.86 -0.21 13.24
C THR A 372 -13.94 -1.24 13.52
N ALA A 373 -15.11 -0.80 14.03
CA ALA A 373 -16.23 -1.71 14.16
C ALA A 373 -16.57 -2.30 12.78
N ALA A 374 -16.63 -3.64 12.70
CA ALA A 374 -16.95 -4.33 11.47
C ALA A 374 -18.30 -3.84 10.93
N ARG A 375 -18.31 -3.16 9.79
CA ARG A 375 -19.54 -2.80 9.11
C ARG A 375 -19.93 -3.97 8.21
N SER A 376 -20.96 -4.70 8.61
CA SER A 376 -21.58 -5.74 7.79
C SER A 376 -22.54 -5.17 6.75
N GLU A 377 -22.81 -3.86 6.78
CA GLU A 377 -23.67 -3.17 5.82
C GLU A 377 -22.85 -2.72 4.62
N SER A 378 -23.36 -2.97 3.42
CA SER A 378 -22.73 -2.51 2.18
C SER A 378 -23.17 -1.10 1.84
N LEU A 379 -22.32 -0.40 1.10
CA LEU A 379 -22.74 0.76 0.33
C LEU A 379 -23.75 0.38 -0.75
N GLN A 380 -24.66 1.32 -1.00
CA GLN A 380 -25.71 1.15 -1.97
C GLN A 380 -25.32 1.77 -3.29
N PHE A 381 -25.13 0.92 -4.30
CA PHE A 381 -25.36 1.34 -5.67
C PHE A 381 -26.82 1.03 -6.04
N THR A 382 -27.43 1.87 -6.85
CA THR A 382 -28.79 1.61 -7.30
C THR A 382 -28.82 0.34 -8.13
N ARG A 383 -27.95 0.23 -9.12
CA ARG A 383 -27.74 -0.99 -9.91
C ARG A 383 -26.51 -0.85 -10.81
N VAL A 384 -25.91 -1.98 -11.15
CA VAL A 384 -24.95 -2.08 -12.24
C VAL A 384 -25.61 -2.85 -13.38
N TYR A 385 -25.75 -2.18 -14.52
CA TYR A 385 -26.26 -2.76 -15.77
C TYR A 385 -25.05 -3.17 -16.62
N LYS A 386 -24.96 -4.45 -16.95
CA LYS A 386 -23.92 -5.00 -17.81
C LYS A 386 -24.50 -5.46 -19.13
N GLY A 387 -23.72 -5.34 -20.17
CA GLY A 387 -24.11 -5.77 -21.51
C GLY A 387 -22.94 -5.87 -22.44
N LYS A 388 -23.27 -6.15 -23.69
CA LYS A 388 -22.34 -6.15 -24.80
C LYS A 388 -22.94 -5.33 -25.94
N VAL A 389 -22.10 -4.54 -26.61
CA VAL A 389 -22.50 -3.85 -27.84
C VAL A 389 -21.70 -4.45 -28.99
N GLU A 390 -22.42 -4.86 -30.03
CA GLU A 390 -21.82 -5.37 -31.26
C GLU A 390 -21.26 -4.21 -32.11
N LYS A 391 -20.25 -4.47 -32.90
CA LYS A 391 -19.65 -3.46 -33.80
C LYS A 391 -20.71 -2.80 -34.67
N GLY A 392 -20.77 -1.46 -34.65
CA GLY A 392 -21.76 -0.67 -35.40
C GLY A 392 -23.19 -0.74 -34.84
N GLY A 393 -23.38 -1.37 -33.66
CA GLY A 393 -24.68 -1.50 -33.00
C GLY A 393 -24.87 -0.55 -31.81
N SER A 394 -25.97 -0.73 -31.10
CA SER A 394 -26.24 -0.07 -29.83
C SER A 394 -27.04 -0.97 -28.90
N THR A 395 -26.91 -0.74 -27.60
CA THR A 395 -27.66 -1.45 -26.55
C THR A 395 -28.36 -0.43 -25.67
N GLU A 396 -29.66 -0.55 -25.50
CA GLU A 396 -30.46 0.34 -24.66
C GLU A 396 -30.69 -0.27 -23.28
N LEU A 397 -30.47 0.55 -22.27
CA LEU A 397 -30.72 0.26 -20.84
C LEU A 397 -31.89 1.14 -20.39
N THR A 398 -32.83 0.53 -19.67
CA THR A 398 -33.94 1.22 -19.04
C THR A 398 -33.71 1.36 -17.55
N ILE A 399 -33.75 2.60 -17.05
CA ILE A 399 -33.43 2.94 -15.67
C ILE A 399 -34.59 3.71 -15.07
N ASN A 400 -35.16 3.25 -13.97
CA ASN A 400 -36.20 3.99 -13.27
C ASN A 400 -35.60 4.83 -12.14
N ILE A 401 -35.80 6.16 -12.20
CA ILE A 401 -35.43 7.07 -11.14
C ILE A 401 -36.59 7.20 -10.17
N ASP A 402 -36.34 6.87 -8.89
CA ASP A 402 -37.35 6.93 -7.85
C ASP A 402 -37.79 8.36 -7.54
N PRO A 403 -38.96 8.54 -6.94
CA PRO A 403 -39.34 9.78 -6.29
C PRO A 403 -38.34 10.17 -5.20
N ASN A 404 -38.13 11.47 -5.00
CA ASN A 404 -37.21 12.04 -3.96
C ASN A 404 -35.71 11.75 -4.15
N VAL A 405 -35.29 11.32 -5.33
CA VAL A 405 -33.87 11.30 -5.70
C VAL A 405 -33.39 12.73 -5.93
N THR A 406 -32.34 13.14 -5.23
CA THR A 406 -31.73 14.47 -5.34
C THR A 406 -30.52 14.51 -6.26
N VAL A 407 -29.84 13.38 -6.42
CA VAL A 407 -28.75 13.20 -7.38
C VAL A 407 -28.92 11.86 -8.08
N ALA A 408 -28.72 11.83 -9.39
CA ALA A 408 -28.55 10.61 -10.17
C ALA A 408 -27.26 10.70 -10.97
N SER A 409 -26.42 9.68 -10.88
CA SER A 409 -25.17 9.56 -11.62
C SER A 409 -25.16 8.27 -12.43
N PHE A 410 -24.68 8.36 -13.67
CA PHE A 410 -24.47 7.25 -14.59
C PHE A 410 -23.00 7.23 -14.97
N ALA A 411 -22.28 6.18 -14.63
CA ALA A 411 -20.87 6.02 -14.94
C ALA A 411 -20.65 4.80 -15.83
N LEU A 412 -19.97 5.01 -16.97
CA LEU A 412 -19.67 3.95 -17.93
C LEU A 412 -18.31 3.33 -17.66
N PHE A 413 -18.29 2.01 -17.53
CA PHE A 413 -17.11 1.18 -17.62
C PHE A 413 -17.05 0.49 -18.98
N ASP A 414 -15.98 0.71 -19.73
CA ASP A 414 -15.64 0.02 -20.98
C ASP A 414 -14.12 -0.15 -21.09
N PRO A 415 -13.60 -1.37 -20.91
CA PRO A 415 -12.15 -1.63 -20.96
C PRO A 415 -11.55 -1.40 -22.34
N THR A 416 -12.35 -1.42 -23.39
CA THR A 416 -11.89 -1.19 -24.78
C THR A 416 -11.88 0.28 -25.18
N ARG A 417 -12.53 1.17 -24.41
CA ARG A 417 -12.73 2.60 -24.70
C ARG A 417 -13.28 2.86 -26.10
N SER A 418 -14.15 1.99 -26.55
CA SER A 418 -14.66 1.96 -27.91
C SER A 418 -16.15 2.25 -28.02
N VAL A 419 -16.81 2.63 -26.90
CA VAL A 419 -18.22 2.95 -26.89
C VAL A 419 -18.49 4.38 -26.41
N THR A 420 -19.66 4.91 -26.78
CA THR A 420 -20.18 6.19 -26.30
C THR A 420 -21.55 6.00 -25.68
N VAL A 421 -22.06 7.02 -24.98
CA VAL A 421 -23.35 6.94 -24.26
C VAL A 421 -24.21 8.13 -24.63
N SER A 422 -25.50 7.89 -24.87
CA SER A 422 -26.54 8.91 -24.90
C SER A 422 -27.60 8.66 -23.82
N VAL A 423 -28.18 9.71 -23.28
CA VAL A 423 -29.17 9.65 -22.20
C VAL A 423 -30.43 10.37 -22.60
N VAL A 424 -31.55 9.68 -22.45
CA VAL A 424 -32.91 10.24 -22.66
C VAL A 424 -33.63 10.25 -21.32
N GLY A 425 -34.00 11.45 -20.85
CA GLY A 425 -34.69 11.63 -19.58
C GLY A 425 -36.14 11.23 -19.59
N ALA A 426 -36.82 11.28 -18.43
CA ALA A 426 -38.25 10.93 -18.27
C ALA A 426 -39.21 11.77 -19.13
N SER A 427 -38.76 12.89 -19.69
CA SER A 427 -39.56 13.70 -20.66
C SER A 427 -39.52 13.16 -22.10
N GLY A 428 -38.75 12.10 -22.36
CA GLY A 428 -38.54 11.56 -23.71
C GLY A 428 -37.57 12.39 -24.57
N LYS A 429 -36.90 13.38 -24.01
CA LYS A 429 -35.91 14.20 -24.70
C LYS A 429 -34.48 13.72 -24.38
N GLU A 430 -33.65 13.68 -25.41
CA GLU A 430 -32.21 13.44 -25.24
C GLU A 430 -31.58 14.62 -24.51
N ILE A 431 -30.64 14.27 -23.62
CA ILE A 431 -29.92 15.21 -22.79
C ILE A 431 -28.57 15.47 -23.45
N PRO A 432 -28.25 16.72 -23.81
CA PRO A 432 -27.02 17.03 -24.51
C PRO A 432 -25.79 16.87 -23.56
N LEU A 433 -24.61 16.69 -24.16
CA LEU A 433 -23.33 16.75 -23.49
C LEU A 433 -23.07 18.21 -23.04
N ASP A 434 -23.34 18.51 -21.79
CA ASP A 434 -23.21 19.86 -21.22
C ASP A 434 -22.68 19.74 -19.79
N THR A 435 -21.41 20.09 -19.61
CA THR A 435 -20.71 19.98 -18.31
C THR A 435 -21.32 20.87 -17.23
N ASP A 436 -21.93 22.00 -17.60
CA ASP A 436 -22.49 22.94 -16.62
C ASP A 436 -23.91 22.55 -16.20
N LYS A 437 -24.70 22.00 -17.12
CA LYS A 437 -26.12 21.66 -16.86
C LYS A 437 -26.35 20.23 -16.44
N ASN A 438 -25.55 19.30 -16.99
CA ASN A 438 -25.81 17.86 -16.88
C ASN A 438 -24.65 17.11 -16.21
N GLY A 439 -23.62 17.79 -15.67
CA GLY A 439 -22.49 17.11 -15.05
C GLY A 439 -21.83 16.07 -15.95
N PHE A 440 -21.81 16.31 -17.27
CA PHE A 440 -21.10 15.41 -18.18
C PHE A 440 -19.60 15.47 -17.88
N VAL A 441 -18.99 14.32 -17.68
CA VAL A 441 -17.56 14.17 -17.42
C VAL A 441 -16.98 13.21 -18.43
N GLN A 442 -15.93 13.65 -19.11
CA GLN A 442 -15.06 12.78 -19.90
C GLN A 442 -13.64 12.89 -19.36
N VAL A 443 -13.03 11.75 -19.08
CA VAL A 443 -11.67 11.65 -18.58
C VAL A 443 -10.79 11.10 -19.70
N ASP A 444 -9.83 11.89 -20.16
CA ASP A 444 -8.93 11.50 -21.26
C ASP A 444 -7.75 10.65 -20.81
N ASP A 445 -7.58 10.43 -19.49
CA ASP A 445 -6.52 9.61 -18.96
C ASP A 445 -6.68 8.13 -19.36
N PRO A 446 -5.72 7.56 -20.10
CA PRO A 446 -5.77 6.16 -20.52
C PRO A 446 -5.85 5.15 -19.38
N SER A 447 -5.40 5.50 -18.17
CA SER A 447 -5.44 4.63 -16.99
C SER A 447 -6.81 4.64 -16.28
N SER A 448 -7.68 5.63 -16.55
CA SER A 448 -9.00 5.71 -15.95
C SER A 448 -9.94 4.65 -16.52
N MET A 449 -10.52 3.81 -15.66
CA MET A 449 -11.51 2.79 -16.06
C MET A 449 -12.88 3.41 -16.37
N ILE A 450 -13.26 4.46 -15.66
CA ILE A 450 -14.51 5.20 -15.85
C ILE A 450 -14.14 6.49 -16.55
N TYR A 451 -14.40 6.57 -17.84
CA TYR A 451 -14.01 7.71 -18.65
C TYR A 451 -15.18 8.56 -19.16
N LEU A 452 -16.40 8.06 -19.01
CA LEU A 452 -17.64 8.77 -19.37
C LEU A 452 -18.65 8.71 -18.23
N GLY A 453 -19.24 9.84 -17.89
CA GLY A 453 -20.27 9.91 -16.88
C GLY A 453 -21.25 11.05 -17.11
N TYR A 454 -22.44 10.90 -16.56
CA TYR A 454 -23.45 11.94 -16.46
C TYR A 454 -23.94 12.06 -15.04
N GLY A 455 -24.00 13.28 -14.50
CA GLY A 455 -24.58 13.60 -13.21
C GLY A 455 -25.77 14.56 -13.38
N PHE A 456 -26.82 14.33 -12.61
CA PHE A 456 -28.04 15.16 -12.64
C PHE A 456 -28.42 15.54 -11.22
N ALA A 457 -28.53 16.85 -10.96
CA ALA A 457 -29.10 17.38 -9.74
C ALA A 457 -30.63 17.48 -9.87
N ASN A 458 -31.35 16.95 -8.86
CA ASN A 458 -32.82 16.91 -8.82
C ASN A 458 -33.45 16.33 -10.10
N PRO A 459 -33.08 15.11 -10.52
CA PRO A 459 -33.58 14.52 -11.75
C PRO A 459 -35.09 14.28 -11.64
N LYS A 460 -35.80 14.39 -12.77
CA LYS A 460 -37.21 14.06 -12.82
C LYS A 460 -37.41 12.55 -12.62
N ALA A 461 -38.19 12.16 -11.62
CA ALA A 461 -38.58 10.77 -11.41
C ALA A 461 -39.27 10.15 -12.63
N GLY A 462 -39.10 8.84 -12.80
CA GLY A 462 -39.69 8.08 -13.91
C GLY A 462 -38.64 7.36 -14.76
N LEU A 463 -39.07 6.89 -15.92
CA LEU A 463 -38.27 6.04 -16.79
C LEU A 463 -37.29 6.86 -17.61
N TRP A 464 -36.00 6.52 -17.47
CA TRP A 464 -34.91 7.06 -18.26
C TRP A 464 -34.32 5.95 -19.14
N ARG A 465 -33.71 6.33 -20.27
CA ARG A 465 -33.04 5.42 -21.18
C ARG A 465 -31.60 5.85 -21.36
N VAL A 466 -30.69 4.90 -21.20
CA VAL A 466 -29.27 5.06 -21.48
C VAL A 466 -28.91 4.13 -22.62
N THR A 467 -28.44 4.70 -23.73
CA THR A 467 -28.07 3.92 -24.91
C THR A 467 -26.54 3.93 -25.04
N VAL A 468 -25.95 2.75 -25.05
CA VAL A 468 -24.52 2.54 -25.31
C VAL A 468 -24.35 2.27 -26.79
N HIS A 469 -23.54 3.09 -27.46
CA HIS A 469 -23.32 3.03 -28.90
C HIS A 469 -21.90 2.58 -29.21
N ALA A 470 -21.75 1.65 -30.16
CA ALA A 470 -20.44 1.28 -30.70
C ALA A 470 -19.84 2.46 -31.48
N SER A 471 -18.52 2.67 -31.32
CA SER A 471 -17.73 3.57 -32.18
C SER A 471 -17.03 2.79 -33.31
N ASP A 472 -16.36 3.52 -34.22
CA ASP A 472 -15.56 2.89 -35.28
C ASP A 472 -14.44 2.01 -34.74
N SER A 473 -13.91 2.32 -33.53
CA SER A 473 -12.86 1.56 -32.85
C SER A 473 -13.36 0.30 -32.13
N THR A 474 -14.68 0.08 -32.06
CA THR A 474 -15.24 -1.13 -31.40
C THR A 474 -14.69 -2.40 -32.08
N PRO A 475 -14.14 -3.36 -31.31
CA PRO A 475 -13.64 -4.62 -31.83
C PRO A 475 -14.68 -5.40 -32.64
N ALA A 476 -14.25 -6.28 -33.53
CA ALA A 476 -15.15 -7.09 -34.36
C ALA A 476 -16.04 -8.01 -33.52
N GLU A 477 -15.53 -8.50 -32.40
CA GLU A 477 -16.25 -9.31 -31.40
C GLU A 477 -17.20 -8.51 -30.51
N GLY A 478 -17.27 -7.20 -30.70
CA GLY A 478 -18.03 -6.29 -29.84
C GLY A 478 -17.26 -5.84 -28.61
N ALA A 479 -17.88 -5.01 -27.78
CA ALA A 479 -17.31 -4.49 -26.53
C ALA A 479 -18.24 -4.83 -25.36
N ASP A 480 -17.67 -5.46 -24.32
CA ASP A 480 -18.36 -5.64 -23.04
C ASP A 480 -18.32 -4.33 -22.25
N PHE A 481 -19.45 -3.96 -21.64
CA PHE A 481 -19.56 -2.74 -20.86
C PHE A 481 -20.37 -2.94 -19.58
N ALA A 482 -20.23 -1.99 -18.65
CA ALA A 482 -21.16 -1.81 -17.54
C ALA A 482 -21.50 -0.33 -17.36
N VAL A 483 -22.74 -0.06 -16.98
CA VAL A 483 -23.19 1.27 -16.53
C VAL A 483 -23.57 1.16 -15.06
N SER A 484 -22.85 1.87 -14.21
CA SER A 484 -23.22 2.05 -12.80
C SER A 484 -24.22 3.17 -12.70
N VAL A 485 -25.30 2.90 -11.97
CA VAL A 485 -26.31 3.89 -11.67
C VAL A 485 -26.36 4.12 -10.17
N TYR A 486 -26.14 5.36 -9.77
CA TYR A 486 -26.10 5.76 -8.37
C TYR A 486 -27.11 6.87 -8.10
N PHE A 487 -27.84 6.75 -6.98
CA PHE A 487 -28.78 7.76 -6.52
C PHE A 487 -28.45 8.24 -5.11
N VAL A 488 -28.63 9.54 -4.90
CA VAL A 488 -28.76 10.12 -3.56
C VAL A 488 -30.23 10.36 -3.29
N GLY A 489 -30.75 9.86 -2.19
CA GLY A 489 -32.17 9.87 -1.87
C GLY A 489 -32.93 8.69 -2.50
N GLY A 490 -34.27 8.76 -2.50
CA GLY A 490 -35.11 7.65 -2.95
C GLY A 490 -35.13 6.46 -1.99
N ALA A 491 -35.17 5.25 -2.53
CA ALA A 491 -35.18 4.01 -1.74
C ALA A 491 -33.79 3.65 -1.24
N VAL A 492 -33.74 3.03 -0.04
CA VAL A 492 -32.54 2.58 0.65
C VAL A 492 -32.59 1.06 0.81
N LEU A 493 -31.56 0.35 0.27
CA LEU A 493 -31.34 -1.07 0.52
C LEU A 493 -30.36 -1.23 1.67
N ARG A 494 -30.72 -2.04 2.68
CA ARG A 494 -29.80 -2.56 3.68
C ARG A 494 -29.58 -4.02 3.44
N ALA A 495 -28.33 -4.42 3.21
CA ALA A 495 -27.94 -5.80 3.01
C ALA A 495 -26.83 -6.17 3.97
N GLN A 496 -26.94 -7.35 4.58
CA GLN A 496 -26.06 -7.79 5.64
C GLN A 496 -25.65 -9.25 5.44
N SER A 497 -24.47 -9.58 5.94
CA SER A 497 -23.99 -10.94 6.14
C SER A 497 -23.84 -11.18 7.64
N SER A 498 -24.23 -12.37 8.13
CA SER A 498 -24.08 -12.73 9.55
C SER A 498 -22.62 -12.72 10.01
N THR A 499 -21.68 -12.94 9.09
CA THR A 499 -20.24 -12.79 9.30
C THR A 499 -19.57 -12.45 7.97
N LEU A 500 -18.52 -11.63 8.02
CA LEU A 500 -17.67 -11.34 6.86
C LEU A 500 -16.42 -12.21 6.81
N ILE A 501 -16.16 -13.04 7.84
CA ILE A 501 -14.98 -13.89 7.96
C ILE A 501 -15.40 -15.31 8.40
N PRO A 502 -16.23 -16.01 7.60
CA PRO A 502 -16.64 -17.38 7.92
C PRO A 502 -15.48 -18.37 7.67
N LYS A 503 -15.54 -19.52 8.33
CA LYS A 503 -14.73 -20.68 7.98
C LYS A 503 -15.29 -21.38 6.74
N LEU A 504 -14.44 -22.09 6.03
CA LEU A 504 -14.86 -22.91 4.90
C LEU A 504 -15.95 -23.90 5.32
N GLY A 505 -17.11 -23.86 4.63
CA GLY A 505 -18.29 -24.70 4.92
C GLY A 505 -19.17 -24.20 6.07
N GLU A 506 -18.83 -23.11 6.76
CA GLU A 506 -19.69 -22.47 7.75
C GLU A 506 -20.92 -21.85 7.06
N GLU A 507 -22.09 -21.97 7.68
CA GLU A 507 -23.31 -21.39 7.14
C GLU A 507 -23.37 -19.89 7.42
N VAL A 508 -23.52 -19.10 6.38
CA VAL A 508 -23.62 -17.64 6.40
C VAL A 508 -25.05 -17.24 6.05
N GLN A 509 -25.67 -16.43 6.89
CA GLN A 509 -26.98 -15.84 6.60
C GLN A 509 -26.80 -14.50 5.88
N LEU A 510 -27.35 -14.41 4.68
CA LEU A 510 -27.44 -13.17 3.91
C LEU A 510 -28.85 -12.60 4.10
N SER A 511 -28.97 -11.31 4.38
CA SER A 511 -30.26 -10.65 4.60
C SER A 511 -30.35 -9.32 3.85
N ALA A 512 -31.58 -8.92 3.51
CA ALA A 512 -31.85 -7.65 2.84
C ALA A 512 -33.19 -7.05 3.26
N GLU A 513 -33.24 -5.72 3.30
CA GLU A 513 -34.42 -4.90 3.57
C GLU A 513 -34.35 -3.64 2.71
N VAL A 514 -35.51 -3.24 2.13
CA VAL A 514 -35.64 -1.98 1.37
C VAL A 514 -36.59 -1.05 2.08
N SER A 515 -36.21 0.22 2.21
CA SER A 515 -37.08 1.26 2.77
C SER A 515 -37.08 2.52 1.91
N MET A 516 -38.17 3.28 1.92
CA MET A 516 -38.29 4.59 1.29
C MET A 516 -39.00 5.54 2.25
N SER A 517 -38.44 6.72 2.49
CA SER A 517 -38.98 7.71 3.43
C SER A 517 -39.35 7.11 4.81
N GLY A 518 -38.53 6.16 5.32
CA GLY A 518 -38.73 5.50 6.59
C GLY A 518 -39.76 4.37 6.59
N GLN A 519 -40.39 4.06 5.46
CA GLN A 519 -41.34 2.96 5.32
C GLN A 519 -40.67 1.75 4.65
N SER A 520 -40.82 0.56 5.23
CA SER A 520 -40.34 -0.69 4.67
C SER A 520 -41.16 -1.08 3.43
N LEU A 521 -40.50 -1.31 2.32
CA LEU A 521 -41.09 -1.77 1.06
C LEU A 521 -41.08 -3.29 0.99
N GLU A 522 -42.04 -3.85 0.23
CA GLU A 522 -42.06 -5.29 -0.04
C GLU A 522 -41.12 -5.62 -1.19
N ILE A 523 -40.16 -6.50 -0.93
CA ILE A 523 -39.24 -7.04 -1.91
C ILE A 523 -39.97 -8.12 -2.69
N LYS A 524 -40.10 -7.94 -3.99
CA LYS A 524 -40.78 -8.86 -4.92
C LYS A 524 -39.85 -9.95 -5.43
N GLN A 525 -38.60 -9.58 -5.70
CA GLN A 525 -37.55 -10.47 -6.18
C GLN A 525 -36.22 -10.04 -5.59
N ALA A 526 -35.42 -11.01 -5.18
CA ALA A 526 -34.06 -10.77 -4.77
C ALA A 526 -33.18 -11.99 -5.03
N GLN A 527 -31.94 -11.73 -5.39
CA GLN A 527 -30.91 -12.74 -5.62
C GLN A 527 -29.58 -12.29 -5.04
N ALA A 528 -28.82 -13.24 -4.48
CA ALA A 528 -27.40 -13.06 -4.20
C ALA A 528 -26.59 -13.70 -5.34
N VAL A 529 -25.83 -12.90 -6.07
CA VAL A 529 -24.86 -13.37 -7.07
C VAL A 529 -23.49 -13.41 -6.41
N ILE A 530 -23.00 -14.61 -6.14
CA ILE A 530 -21.77 -14.83 -5.38
C ILE A 530 -20.67 -15.25 -6.36
N ARG A 531 -19.53 -14.51 -6.32
CA ARG A 531 -18.34 -14.83 -7.10
C ARG A 531 -17.22 -15.26 -6.17
N ASP A 532 -16.69 -16.45 -6.39
CA ASP A 532 -15.51 -16.92 -5.65
C ASP A 532 -14.20 -16.32 -6.22
N PRO A 533 -13.06 -16.48 -5.53
CA PRO A 533 -11.76 -15.99 -6.02
C PRO A 533 -11.34 -16.58 -7.37
N ASP A 534 -11.91 -17.72 -7.75
CA ASP A 534 -11.64 -18.40 -9.03
C ASP A 534 -12.55 -17.92 -10.18
N GLY A 535 -13.51 -17.03 -9.86
CA GLY A 535 -14.48 -16.48 -10.82
C GLY A 535 -15.71 -17.35 -11.03
N ASN A 536 -15.87 -18.47 -10.29
CA ASN A 536 -17.10 -19.26 -10.35
C ASN A 536 -18.25 -18.45 -9.75
N VAL A 537 -19.44 -18.63 -10.34
CA VAL A 537 -20.66 -17.87 -9.94
C VAL A 537 -21.67 -18.82 -9.36
N GLU A 538 -22.14 -18.53 -8.15
CA GLU A 538 -23.29 -19.17 -7.49
C GLU A 538 -24.41 -18.12 -7.35
N VAL A 539 -25.65 -18.48 -7.66
CA VAL A 539 -26.81 -17.60 -7.52
C VAL A 539 -27.78 -18.22 -6.51
N LEU A 540 -28.16 -17.45 -5.51
CA LEU A 540 -29.12 -17.83 -4.49
C LEU A 540 -30.33 -16.91 -4.54
N ASP A 541 -31.52 -17.49 -4.58
CA ASP A 541 -32.77 -16.74 -4.48
C ASP A 541 -33.14 -16.46 -3.03
N PHE A 542 -33.79 -15.32 -2.79
CA PHE A 542 -34.42 -14.98 -1.53
C PHE A 542 -35.94 -15.17 -1.62
N PRO A 543 -36.61 -15.53 -0.51
CA PRO A 543 -38.07 -15.45 -0.46
C PRO A 543 -38.54 -14.00 -0.57
N ALA A 544 -39.73 -13.76 -1.14
CA ALA A 544 -40.34 -12.44 -1.16
C ALA A 544 -40.75 -12.00 0.25
N GLY A 545 -40.73 -10.69 0.55
CA GLY A 545 -41.11 -10.16 1.86
C GLY A 545 -40.55 -8.77 2.14
N LYS A 546 -40.80 -8.24 3.34
CA LYS A 546 -40.25 -6.93 3.78
C LYS A 546 -38.84 -7.01 4.33
N SER A 547 -38.55 -8.11 5.03
CA SER A 547 -37.20 -8.45 5.51
C SER A 547 -36.95 -9.90 5.08
N ILE A 548 -35.93 -10.11 4.26
CA ILE A 548 -35.67 -11.39 3.60
C ILE A 548 -34.29 -11.92 3.98
N SER A 549 -34.16 -13.24 4.01
CA SER A 549 -32.86 -13.88 4.23
C SER A 549 -32.72 -15.20 3.47
N THR A 550 -31.47 -15.57 3.17
CA THR A 550 -31.11 -16.86 2.58
C THR A 550 -29.79 -17.36 3.18
N ALA A 551 -29.60 -18.68 3.21
CA ALA A 551 -28.38 -19.29 3.73
C ALA A 551 -27.40 -19.60 2.60
N TRP A 552 -26.13 -19.36 2.84
CA TRP A 552 -25.01 -19.67 1.96
C TRP A 552 -23.94 -20.48 2.68
N LYS A 553 -23.35 -21.46 2.00
CA LYS A 553 -22.20 -22.22 2.49
C LYS A 553 -21.04 -22.12 1.51
N PRO A 554 -19.99 -21.36 1.84
CA PRO A 554 -18.82 -21.20 0.97
C PRO A 554 -18.08 -22.53 0.76
N LYS A 555 -17.64 -22.76 -0.48
CA LYS A 555 -16.97 -24.01 -0.93
C LYS A 555 -15.48 -23.81 -1.21
N THR A 556 -15.02 -22.58 -1.33
CA THR A 556 -13.64 -22.20 -1.63
C THR A 556 -13.15 -21.18 -0.58
N PRO A 557 -11.87 -21.19 -0.18
CA PRO A 557 -11.30 -20.15 0.67
C PRO A 557 -10.96 -18.90 -0.14
N GLY A 558 -10.84 -17.75 0.55
CA GLY A 558 -10.45 -16.45 -0.03
C GLY A 558 -11.60 -15.46 -0.18
N ALA A 559 -11.33 -14.33 -0.85
CA ALA A 559 -12.26 -13.22 -0.99
C ALA A 559 -13.39 -13.54 -1.98
N HIS A 560 -14.63 -13.49 -1.51
CA HIS A 560 -15.84 -13.67 -2.31
C HIS A 560 -16.58 -12.34 -2.45
N GLY A 561 -16.99 -11.99 -3.67
CA GLY A 561 -17.94 -10.92 -3.92
C GLY A 561 -19.38 -11.43 -3.80
N VAL A 562 -20.21 -10.78 -3.01
CA VAL A 562 -21.63 -11.10 -2.80
C VAL A 562 -22.47 -9.90 -3.22
N ASP A 563 -23.06 -9.96 -4.42
CA ASP A 563 -23.88 -8.89 -4.98
C ASP A 563 -25.35 -9.23 -4.74
N ILE A 564 -26.00 -8.50 -3.80
CA ILE A 564 -27.43 -8.71 -3.47
C ILE A 564 -28.27 -7.75 -4.32
N ILE A 565 -28.96 -8.30 -5.32
CA ILE A 565 -29.80 -7.57 -6.27
C ILE A 565 -31.25 -7.70 -5.84
N VAL A 566 -31.94 -6.56 -5.68
CA VAL A 566 -33.31 -6.49 -5.15
C VAL A 566 -34.20 -5.69 -6.08
N THR A 567 -35.40 -6.20 -6.34
CA THR A 567 -36.48 -5.48 -7.00
C THR A 567 -37.67 -5.37 -6.03
N SER A 568 -38.16 -4.14 -5.88
CA SER A 568 -39.30 -3.77 -5.04
C SER A 568 -40.24 -2.85 -5.80
N ALA A 569 -41.28 -2.35 -5.16
CA ALA A 569 -42.14 -1.30 -5.69
C ALA A 569 -42.33 -0.19 -4.66
N ALA A 570 -42.27 1.05 -5.14
CA ALA A 570 -42.65 2.21 -4.36
C ALA A 570 -44.16 2.21 -4.06
N THR A 571 -44.62 3.09 -3.18
CA THR A 571 -46.04 3.19 -2.77
C THR A 571 -46.98 3.55 -3.91
N ASP A 572 -46.49 4.21 -4.94
CA ASP A 572 -47.19 4.54 -6.19
C ASP A 572 -47.12 3.43 -7.26
N GLY A 573 -46.47 2.31 -6.93
CA GLY A 573 -46.29 1.17 -7.84
C GLY A 573 -45.08 1.27 -8.77
N ALA A 574 -44.30 2.35 -8.74
CA ALA A 574 -43.09 2.48 -9.54
C ALA A 574 -42.05 1.43 -9.14
N PRO A 575 -41.36 0.80 -10.12
CA PRO A 575 -40.34 -0.20 -9.80
C PRO A 575 -39.15 0.46 -9.10
N VAL A 576 -38.63 -0.22 -8.06
CA VAL A 576 -37.42 0.13 -7.32
C VAL A 576 -36.40 -0.98 -7.48
N GLU A 577 -35.23 -0.67 -8.00
CA GLU A 577 -34.12 -1.61 -8.16
C GLU A 577 -32.91 -1.13 -7.39
N ARG A 578 -32.31 -2.02 -6.60
CA ARG A 578 -31.10 -1.74 -5.80
C ARG A 578 -30.16 -2.93 -5.81
N THR A 579 -28.88 -2.65 -5.76
CA THR A 579 -27.85 -3.67 -5.56
C THR A 579 -26.95 -3.28 -4.40
N ALA A 580 -26.66 -4.22 -3.54
CA ALA A 580 -25.67 -4.09 -2.47
C ALA A 580 -24.47 -4.99 -2.76
N PHE A 581 -23.27 -4.48 -2.51
CA PHE A 581 -22.01 -5.15 -2.79
C PHE A 581 -21.29 -5.48 -1.49
N LEU A 582 -21.35 -6.73 -1.07
CA LEU A 582 -20.62 -7.25 0.09
C LEU A 582 -19.37 -8.00 -0.39
N SER A 583 -18.38 -8.08 0.48
CA SER A 583 -17.23 -8.98 0.34
C SER A 583 -17.10 -9.83 1.59
N VAL A 584 -16.84 -11.11 1.40
CA VAL A 584 -16.72 -12.10 2.49
C VAL A 584 -15.39 -12.83 2.30
N GLU A 585 -14.54 -12.82 3.34
CA GLU A 585 -13.26 -13.52 3.35
C GLU A 585 -13.41 -14.90 4.00
N VAL A 586 -13.42 -15.94 3.21
CA VAL A 586 -13.57 -17.32 3.68
C VAL A 586 -12.24 -17.87 4.15
N GLN A 587 -12.14 -18.18 5.43
CA GLN A 587 -10.94 -18.72 6.05
C GLN A 587 -10.77 -20.21 5.72
N PRO A 588 -9.56 -20.66 5.32
CA PRO A 588 -9.30 -22.08 5.09
C PRO A 588 -9.43 -22.88 6.40
N ASN A 589 -9.78 -24.17 6.27
CA ASN A 589 -9.82 -25.07 7.43
C ASN A 589 -8.39 -25.35 7.93
N PRO A 590 -8.03 -25.05 9.19
CA PRO A 590 -6.66 -25.20 9.68
C PRO A 590 -6.09 -26.61 9.52
N SER A 591 -6.94 -27.64 9.57
CA SER A 591 -6.55 -29.05 9.42
C SER A 591 -6.06 -29.43 8.03
N GLN A 592 -6.46 -28.73 6.98
CA GLN A 592 -6.00 -28.99 5.60
C GLN A 592 -4.63 -28.39 5.29
N PHE A 593 -4.30 -27.25 5.91
CA PHE A 593 -3.00 -26.60 5.68
C PHE A 593 -1.83 -27.31 6.36
N GLN A 594 -2.04 -27.92 7.54
CA GLN A 594 -1.01 -28.69 8.24
C GLN A 594 -0.69 -30.02 7.56
N VAL A 595 -1.66 -30.69 6.96
CA VAL A 595 -1.46 -31.99 6.29
C VAL A 595 -0.64 -31.84 4.99
N THR A 596 -0.89 -30.79 4.20
CA THR A 596 -0.13 -30.58 2.95
C THR A 596 1.30 -30.13 3.18
N GLY A 597 1.54 -29.25 4.16
CA GLY A 597 2.89 -28.81 4.54
C GLY A 597 3.72 -29.95 5.13
N ASN A 598 3.16 -30.75 6.04
CA ASN A 598 3.81 -31.90 6.64
C ASN A 598 4.03 -33.03 5.61
N LEU A 599 3.09 -33.27 4.70
CA LEU A 599 3.23 -34.27 3.65
C LEU A 599 4.35 -33.92 2.66
N ALA A 600 4.45 -32.66 2.24
CA ALA A 600 5.54 -32.19 1.38
C ALA A 600 6.91 -32.30 2.07
N LEU A 601 6.99 -31.99 3.36
CA LEU A 601 8.20 -32.12 4.15
C LEU A 601 8.60 -33.60 4.36
N VAL A 602 7.62 -34.48 4.60
CA VAL A 602 7.84 -35.92 4.74
C VAL A 602 8.28 -36.53 3.42
N ILE A 603 7.64 -36.17 2.29
CA ILE A 603 8.05 -36.60 0.96
C ILE A 603 9.46 -36.10 0.62
N GLY A 604 9.77 -34.84 0.90
CA GLY A 604 11.10 -34.27 0.70
C GLY A 604 12.18 -34.99 1.50
N LEU A 605 11.94 -35.27 2.78
CA LEU A 605 12.83 -36.06 3.63
C LEU A 605 13.00 -37.50 3.13
N ALA A 606 11.92 -38.14 2.72
CA ALA A 606 11.97 -39.51 2.18
C ALA A 606 12.81 -39.59 0.90
N VAL A 607 12.66 -38.64 -0.02
CA VAL A 607 13.46 -38.57 -1.26
C VAL A 607 14.94 -38.31 -0.94
N LEU A 608 15.24 -37.46 0.04
CA LEU A 608 16.62 -37.18 0.46
C LEU A 608 17.30 -38.39 1.10
N VAL A 609 16.59 -39.13 1.95
CA VAL A 609 17.06 -40.39 2.56
C VAL A 609 17.30 -41.46 1.52
N LEU A 610 16.37 -41.64 0.57
CA LEU A 610 16.54 -42.60 -0.55
C LEU A 610 17.74 -42.22 -1.43
N GLY A 611 17.95 -40.94 -1.70
CA GLY A 611 19.11 -40.43 -2.44
C GLY A 611 20.43 -40.74 -1.74
N LEU A 612 20.50 -40.57 -0.42
CA LEU A 612 21.68 -40.89 0.39
C LEU A 612 21.96 -42.39 0.43
N ILE A 613 20.93 -43.23 0.55
CA ILE A 613 21.07 -44.71 0.53
C ILE A 613 21.60 -45.16 -0.84
N LEU A 614 21.04 -44.63 -1.91
CA LEU A 614 21.47 -44.95 -3.27
C LEU A 614 22.93 -44.51 -3.53
N PHE A 615 23.30 -43.34 -3.07
CA PHE A 615 24.69 -42.84 -3.15
C PHE A 615 25.67 -43.72 -2.37
N ALA A 616 25.33 -44.13 -1.15
CA ALA A 616 26.14 -45.02 -0.34
C ALA A 616 26.28 -46.41 -1.01
N PHE A 617 25.20 -46.93 -1.57
CA PHE A 617 25.20 -48.21 -2.28
C PHE A 617 26.09 -48.16 -3.53
N VAL A 618 25.98 -47.14 -4.36
CA VAL A 618 26.83 -46.95 -5.57
C VAL A 618 28.30 -46.82 -5.19
N ARG A 619 28.59 -46.09 -4.08
CA ARG A 619 29.96 -45.90 -3.57
C ARG A 619 30.56 -47.22 -3.07
N THR A 620 29.74 -48.07 -2.44
CA THR A 620 30.16 -49.41 -1.98
C THR A 620 30.42 -50.36 -3.16
N LEU A 621 29.56 -50.36 -4.16
CA LEU A 621 29.75 -51.15 -5.39
C LEU A 621 31.03 -50.75 -6.15
N ARG A 622 31.33 -49.44 -6.22
CA ARG A 622 32.59 -48.96 -6.83
C ARG A 622 33.84 -49.41 -6.03
N LYS A 623 33.77 -49.43 -4.70
CA LYS A 623 34.88 -49.94 -3.87
C LYS A 623 35.11 -51.46 -4.07
N VAL A 624 34.03 -52.25 -4.17
CA VAL A 624 34.10 -53.70 -4.41
C VAL A 624 34.64 -54.01 -5.83
N ALA A 625 34.27 -53.18 -6.82
CA ALA A 625 34.77 -53.34 -8.19
C ALA A 625 36.27 -52.98 -8.33
N LEU A 626 36.79 -52.08 -7.47
CA LEU A 626 38.21 -51.71 -7.43
C LEU A 626 39.06 -52.72 -6.66
N LEU A 627 38.47 -53.54 -5.80
CA LEU A 627 39.16 -54.62 -5.08
C LEU A 627 39.21 -55.96 -5.88
N LYS A 628 38.53 -56.02 -7.02
CA LYS A 628 38.53 -57.18 -7.95
C LYS A 628 39.43 -56.98 -9.19
N ARG A 629 40.13 -55.85 -9.27
CA ARG A 629 41.21 -55.58 -10.20
C ARG A 629 42.56 -55.59 -9.44
#